data_277dddbe1f0f27c5de4b69f0db39ae56
#
_entry.id   277dddbe1f0f27c5de4b69f0db39ae56
#
_cell.length_a   1.000
_cell.length_b   1.000
_cell.length_c   1.000
_cell.angle_alpha   90.00
_cell.angle_beta   90.00
_cell.angle_gamma   90.00
#
_symmetry.space_group_name_H-M   'P 1'
#
loop_
_entity.id
_entity.type
_entity.pdbx_description
1 polymer ?
#
loop_
_entity_poly.entity_id
_entity_poly.type
_entity_poly.pdbx_seq_one_letter_code
_entity_poly.pdbx_strand_id
1 'polypeptide(L)' 'MKERIDRHKDGSIKARGHVIDDVLTGYWEWFRKDGTKMRSGYFEDGRQVGEWTTYDAKGKVVKVMKMKSP' A
#
# COMPACT_ATOMS: atom_id res chain seq x y z
N MET A 1 -11.48 -13.00 0.60
CA MET A 1 -10.34 -12.08 0.49
C MET A 1 -9.10 -12.73 1.05
N LYS A 2 -8.01 -12.69 0.31
CA LYS A 2 -6.77 -13.34 0.71
C LYS A 2 -5.70 -12.27 1.00
N GLU A 3 -5.01 -12.41 2.13
CA GLU A 3 -3.91 -11.51 2.45
C GLU A 3 -2.70 -11.82 1.59
N ARG A 4 -2.03 -10.77 1.12
CA ARG A 4 -0.80 -10.89 0.36
C ARG A 4 0.28 -10.03 1.00
N ILE A 5 1.45 -10.62 1.19
CA ILE A 5 2.62 -9.93 1.74
C ILE A 5 3.78 -10.11 0.77
N ASP A 6 4.32 -9.00 0.29
CA ASP A 6 5.54 -8.99 -0.52
C ASP A 6 6.71 -8.58 0.37
N ARG A 7 7.89 -9.15 0.12
CA ARG A 7 9.06 -8.89 0.94
C ARG A 7 10.22 -8.38 0.11
N HIS A 8 11.05 -7.54 0.74
CA HIS A 8 12.35 -7.17 0.19
C HIS A 8 13.29 -8.38 0.23
N LYS A 9 14.42 -8.27 -0.46
CA LYS A 9 15.40 -9.37 -0.51
C LYS A 9 15.92 -9.77 0.88
N ASP A 10 15.96 -8.83 1.83
CA ASP A 10 16.43 -9.08 3.19
C ASP A 10 15.36 -9.70 4.09
N GLY A 11 14.17 -9.96 3.57
CA GLY A 11 13.07 -10.56 4.32
C GLY A 11 12.11 -9.58 4.98
N SER A 12 12.44 -8.30 5.00
CA SER A 12 11.53 -7.29 5.57
C SER A 12 10.31 -7.10 4.66
N ILE A 13 9.19 -6.70 5.25
CA ILE A 13 7.95 -6.51 4.49
C ILE A 13 8.08 -5.30 3.57
N LYS A 14 7.81 -5.51 2.29
CA LYS A 14 7.79 -4.47 1.27
C LYS A 14 6.39 -3.91 1.05
N ALA A 15 5.39 -4.79 1.04
CA ALA A 15 4.00 -4.42 0.82
C ALA A 15 3.09 -5.41 1.51
N ARG A 16 1.93 -4.93 1.94
CA ARG A 16 0.92 -5.78 2.57
C ARG A 16 -0.47 -5.28 2.21
N GLY A 17 -1.35 -6.21 1.88
CA GLY A 17 -2.73 -5.91 1.54
C GLY A 17 -3.53 -7.16 1.28
N HIS A 18 -4.57 -7.03 0.48
CA HIS A 18 -5.47 -8.15 0.16
C HIS A 18 -5.70 -8.25 -1.34
N VAL A 19 -6.02 -9.47 -1.78
CA VAL A 19 -6.35 -9.74 -3.18
C VAL A 19 -7.60 -10.60 -3.25
N ILE A 20 -8.34 -10.47 -4.35
CA ILE A 20 -9.43 -11.35 -4.74
C ILE A 20 -9.08 -11.84 -6.13
N ASP A 21 -8.94 -13.16 -6.30
CA ASP A 21 -8.55 -13.78 -7.58
C ASP A 21 -7.27 -13.11 -8.15
N ASP A 22 -6.28 -12.86 -7.26
CA ASP A 22 -5.01 -12.23 -7.60
C ASP A 22 -5.12 -10.76 -8.01
N VAL A 23 -6.29 -10.14 -7.84
CA VAL A 23 -6.51 -8.72 -8.12
C VAL A 23 -6.45 -7.93 -6.81
N LEU A 24 -5.66 -6.86 -6.80
CA LEU A 24 -5.49 -6.03 -5.61
C LEU A 24 -6.82 -5.40 -5.20
N THR A 25 -7.12 -5.47 -3.90
CA THR A 25 -8.36 -4.93 -3.35
C THR A 25 -8.15 -4.40 -1.94
N GLY A 26 -8.95 -3.42 -1.54
CA GLY A 26 -8.95 -2.88 -0.20
C GLY A 26 -7.71 -2.08 0.13
N TYR A 27 -7.42 -2.01 1.42
CA TYR A 27 -6.32 -1.20 1.93
C TYR A 27 -4.97 -1.88 1.70
N TRP A 28 -4.01 -1.11 1.20
CA TRP A 28 -2.64 -1.57 0.96
C TRP A 28 -1.64 -0.62 1.59
N GLU A 29 -0.52 -1.19 2.07
CA GLU A 29 0.58 -0.45 2.67
C GLU A 29 1.89 -0.88 2.04
N TRP A 30 2.80 0.07 1.84
CA TRP A 30 4.16 -0.18 1.35
C TRP A 30 5.15 0.31 2.39
N PHE A 31 6.25 -0.42 2.54
CA PHE A 31 7.25 -0.15 3.57
C PHE A 31 8.64 -0.05 2.95
N ARG A 32 9.49 0.78 3.58
CA ARG A 32 10.91 0.83 3.24
C ARG A 32 11.62 -0.35 3.92
N LYS A 33 12.88 -0.60 3.50
CA LYS A 33 13.68 -1.69 4.09
C LYS A 33 13.89 -1.54 5.59
N ASP A 34 13.89 -0.31 6.11
CA ASP A 34 14.05 -0.04 7.54
C ASP A 34 12.76 -0.27 8.34
N GLY A 35 11.68 -0.68 7.67
CA GLY A 35 10.40 -0.95 8.32
C GLY A 35 9.46 0.24 8.41
N THR A 36 9.89 1.43 8.02
CA THR A 36 9.01 2.60 8.06
C THR A 36 8.02 2.57 6.90
N LYS A 37 6.79 3.00 7.16
CA LYS A 37 5.76 3.05 6.14
C LYS A 37 6.11 4.14 5.11
N MET A 38 6.08 3.77 3.84
CA MET A 38 6.38 4.67 2.75
C MET A 38 5.09 5.26 2.15
N ARG A 39 4.08 4.44 1.97
CA ARG A 39 2.85 4.84 1.31
C ARG A 39 1.70 3.93 1.70
N SER A 40 0.49 4.46 1.64
CA SER A 40 -0.72 3.66 1.83
C SER A 40 -1.80 4.14 0.87
N GLY A 41 -2.74 3.25 0.57
CA GLY A 41 -3.83 3.58 -0.33
C GLY A 41 -4.82 2.44 -0.44
N TYR A 42 -5.74 2.59 -1.37
CA TYR A 42 -6.84 1.64 -1.57
C TYR A 42 -6.92 1.21 -3.02
N PHE A 43 -7.33 -0.03 -3.22
CA PHE A 43 -7.59 -0.59 -4.55
C PHE A 43 -9.02 -1.08 -4.65
N GLU A 44 -9.57 -0.98 -5.85
CA GLU A 44 -10.84 -1.58 -6.23
C GLU A 44 -10.66 -2.16 -7.62
N ASP A 45 -10.84 -3.47 -7.75
CA ASP A 45 -10.64 -4.19 -9.01
C ASP A 45 -9.28 -3.89 -9.66
N GLY A 46 -8.23 -3.81 -8.83
CA GLY A 46 -6.87 -3.54 -9.30
C GLY A 46 -6.58 -2.08 -9.61
N ARG A 47 -7.53 -1.18 -9.41
CA ARG A 47 -7.37 0.25 -9.67
C ARG A 47 -7.18 1.03 -8.39
N GLN A 48 -6.34 2.05 -8.44
CA GLN A 48 -6.16 2.95 -7.31
C GLN A 48 -7.42 3.79 -7.11
N VAL A 49 -7.97 3.75 -5.89
CA VAL A 49 -9.15 4.55 -5.54
C VAL A 49 -8.94 5.20 -4.18
N GLY A 50 -9.77 6.20 -3.88
CA GLY A 50 -9.77 6.83 -2.58
C GLY A 50 -8.52 7.66 -2.32
N GLU A 51 -8.15 7.74 -1.05
CA GLU A 51 -7.05 8.59 -0.62
C GLU A 51 -5.76 7.82 -0.55
N TRP A 52 -4.73 8.33 -1.20
CA TRP A 52 -3.38 7.77 -1.22
C TRP A 52 -2.44 8.70 -0.48
N THR A 53 -1.72 8.16 0.50
CA THR A 53 -0.89 8.94 1.41
C THR A 53 0.56 8.51 1.30
N THR A 54 1.47 9.48 1.25
CA THR A 54 2.92 9.23 1.26
C THR A 54 3.48 9.76 2.57
N TYR A 55 4.38 8.97 3.18
CA TYR A 55 4.98 9.28 4.47
C TYR A 55 6.50 9.44 4.33
N ASP A 56 7.09 10.30 5.16
CA ASP A 56 8.54 10.39 5.26
C ASP A 56 9.07 9.28 6.19
N ALA A 57 10.40 9.23 6.36
CA ALA A 57 11.05 8.18 7.17
C ALA A 57 10.69 8.26 8.65
N LYS A 58 10.11 9.36 9.09
CA LYS A 58 9.69 9.56 10.49
C LYS A 58 8.20 9.24 10.68
N GLY A 59 7.52 8.82 9.61
CA GLY A 59 6.09 8.52 9.66
C GLY A 59 5.19 9.73 9.46
N LYS A 60 5.75 10.87 9.11
CA LYS A 60 4.98 12.09 8.88
C LYS A 60 4.38 12.09 7.47
N VAL A 61 3.12 12.52 7.36
CA VAL A 61 2.46 12.66 6.06
C VAL A 61 3.09 13.82 5.29
N VAL A 62 3.59 13.53 4.07
CA VAL A 62 4.19 14.55 3.20
C VAL A 62 3.39 14.81 1.95
N LYS A 63 2.47 13.91 1.59
CA LYS A 63 1.64 14.06 0.40
C LYS A 63 0.38 13.25 0.53
N VAL A 64 -0.75 13.83 0.12
CA VAL A 64 -2.02 13.12 0.03
C VAL A 64 -2.60 13.36 -1.36
N MET A 65 -3.01 12.29 -2.03
CA MET A 65 -3.67 12.35 -3.33
C MET A 65 -4.99 11.64 -3.25
N LYS A 66 -6.02 12.23 -3.86
CA LYS A 66 -7.32 11.58 -3.97
C LYS A 66 -7.47 11.04 -5.37
N MET A 67 -7.68 9.73 -5.48
CA MET A 67 -7.89 9.07 -6.76
C MET A 67 -9.38 9.07 -7.08
N LYS A 68 -9.71 9.40 -8.30
CA LYS A 68 -11.11 9.39 -8.72
C LYS A 68 -11.57 7.95 -8.88
N SER A 69 -12.76 7.66 -8.38
CA SER A 69 -13.40 6.38 -8.64
C SER A 69 -13.81 6.31 -10.11
N PRO A 70 -13.65 5.13 -10.74
CA PRO A 70 -14.11 4.96 -12.12
C PRO A 70 -15.64 5.04 -12.25
#